data_bc6f09aa358d279eb6fe29c0278e8f44
#
_entry.id   bc6f09aa358d279eb6fe29c0278e8f44
#
_cell.length_a   1.000
_cell.length_b   1.000
_cell.length_c   1.000
_cell.angle_alpha   90.00
_cell.angle_beta   90.00
_cell.angle_gamma   90.00
#
_symmetry.space_group_name_H-M   'P 1'
#
loop_
_entity.id
_entity.type
_entity.pdbx_description
1 polymer ?
#
loop_
_entity_poly.entity_id
_entity_poly.type
_entity_poly.pdbx_seq_one_letter_code
_entity_poly.pdbx_strand_id
1 'polypeptide(L)'
;MMRWLAWVAVIALGLGGIAWGVNRATTERLPDIAVRPPAGTAPAHRDTTSEINLQIALALPALQALIEAQVPRSFAGEMADPTGLLGDAHAKWQLNRGPVTLTPTPDGKLAFSAPIIDSSATLTGRINAGSEGRGLLGRMQAVLGQPFEQTVGFSGTISGTVAPRLRPDWTVEPNLEIAVAFDKAEAQLFALPLRVSFREQAETVIATSLRTAIAALDSQLRRDQRLRSAAAAGWAQLNGSHQLSGAPPAWLTLQPHSIAISTPAADAQFVSVSLVAGVNADVQLGGSAPAVTPVPLPALGEAVAAPGRFRVAVPVAVKLADLAAVAGDPDFKLGDRTVSIRNIVLNGGGGAVIIAADVDAATGRWLGGVTGRLYLQGTPVLDMANARLSFTNLRYTVATQSMLTRSASWLLQPVVLQQLRRRAVFDMPGGRAGVIAAANARIAPLTAALPAGTSTNLALDSLDAADLTIDDGWLTVFVSASGPATLRVESTAALLDRRM
;
A
#
# COMPACT_ATOMS: atom_id res chain seq x y z
N MET A 1 -22.29 0.92 79.49
CA MET A 1 -22.67 0.92 78.07
C MET A 1 -21.75 0.07 77.18
N MET A 2 -20.45 0.04 77.40
CA MET A 2 -19.47 -0.69 76.50
C MET A 2 -19.52 -2.24 76.59
N ARG A 3 -19.96 -2.82 77.73
CA ARG A 3 -20.06 -4.29 77.89
C ARG A 3 -21.27 -4.90 77.15
N TRP A 4 -22.32 -4.17 76.91
CA TRP A 4 -23.50 -4.62 76.11
C TRP A 4 -23.24 -4.69 74.62
N LEU A 5 -22.47 -3.74 74.06
CA LEU A 5 -22.04 -3.74 72.68
C LEU A 5 -21.11 -4.93 72.38
N ALA A 6 -20.26 -5.33 73.30
CA ALA A 6 -19.41 -6.51 73.07
C ALA A 6 -20.21 -7.81 72.97
N TRP A 7 -21.27 -7.97 73.84
CA TRP A 7 -22.15 -9.13 73.76
C TRP A 7 -23.00 -9.17 72.46
N VAL A 8 -23.48 -8.02 71.95
CA VAL A 8 -24.18 -7.92 70.71
C VAL A 8 -23.25 -8.24 69.49
N ALA A 9 -21.98 -7.81 69.57
CA ALA A 9 -21.00 -8.14 68.53
C ALA A 9 -20.65 -9.65 68.52
N VAL A 10 -20.51 -10.28 69.70
CA VAL A 10 -20.25 -11.74 69.82
C VAL A 10 -21.44 -12.56 69.31
N ILE A 11 -22.68 -12.12 69.63
CA ILE A 11 -23.90 -12.79 69.19
C ILE A 11 -24.04 -12.59 67.65
N ALA A 12 -23.76 -11.40 67.12
CA ALA A 12 -23.79 -11.14 65.66
C ALA A 12 -22.73 -11.94 64.91
N LEU A 13 -21.52 -12.06 65.44
CA LEU A 13 -20.44 -12.90 64.88
C LEU A 13 -20.77 -14.39 65.01
N GLY A 14 -21.37 -14.80 66.08
CA GLY A 14 -21.82 -16.19 66.30
C GLY A 14 -22.95 -16.58 65.34
N LEU A 15 -23.96 -15.72 65.21
CA LEU A 15 -25.05 -15.94 64.28
C LEU A 15 -24.59 -15.84 62.81
N GLY A 16 -23.68 -14.91 62.48
CA GLY A 16 -23.04 -14.80 61.18
C GLY A 16 -22.19 -16.04 60.86
N GLY A 17 -21.44 -16.57 61.81
CA GLY A 17 -20.63 -17.79 61.67
C GLY A 17 -21.50 -19.04 61.52
N ILE A 18 -22.61 -19.13 62.27
CA ILE A 18 -23.56 -20.23 62.14
C ILE A 18 -24.29 -20.13 60.78
N ALA A 19 -24.76 -18.95 60.40
CA ALA A 19 -25.42 -18.76 59.10
C ALA A 19 -24.46 -19.08 57.94
N TRP A 20 -23.16 -18.69 58.02
CA TRP A 20 -22.14 -19.04 57.04
C TRP A 20 -21.85 -20.55 57.03
N GLY A 21 -21.73 -21.18 58.21
CA GLY A 21 -21.51 -22.62 58.35
C GLY A 21 -22.69 -23.44 57.83
N VAL A 22 -23.93 -23.03 58.15
CA VAL A 22 -25.15 -23.69 57.65
C VAL A 22 -25.30 -23.49 56.14
N ASN A 23 -25.05 -22.28 55.61
CA ASN A 23 -25.07 -22.05 54.19
C ASN A 23 -24.03 -22.91 53.46
N ARG A 24 -22.84 -23.08 54.03
CA ARG A 24 -21.78 -23.93 53.45
C ARG A 24 -22.11 -25.41 53.56
N ALA A 25 -22.82 -25.84 54.61
CA ALA A 25 -23.26 -27.22 54.79
C ALA A 25 -24.48 -27.61 53.95
N THR A 26 -25.29 -26.61 53.52
CA THR A 26 -26.49 -26.82 52.69
C THR A 26 -26.29 -26.46 51.22
N THR A 27 -25.07 -25.92 50.88
CA THR A 27 -24.75 -25.64 49.48
C THR A 27 -24.46 -26.96 48.77
N GLU A 28 -25.26 -27.27 47.78
CA GLU A 28 -25.05 -28.43 46.94
C GLU A 28 -23.85 -28.21 45.99
N ARG A 29 -22.85 -29.09 46.12
CA ARG A 29 -21.66 -29.05 45.25
C ARG A 29 -21.87 -29.96 44.08
N LEU A 30 -21.84 -29.35 42.87
CA LEU A 30 -21.93 -30.11 41.66
C LEU A 30 -20.69 -30.98 41.44
N PRO A 31 -20.83 -32.24 41.01
CA PRO A 31 -19.71 -33.11 40.72
C PRO A 31 -18.84 -32.55 39.59
N ASP A 32 -17.54 -32.71 39.71
CA ASP A 32 -16.57 -32.29 38.69
C ASP A 32 -16.63 -33.28 37.52
N ILE A 33 -16.86 -32.75 36.33
CA ILE A 33 -16.95 -33.51 35.09
C ILE A 33 -15.94 -32.99 34.07
N ALA A 34 -15.13 -33.88 33.50
CA ALA A 34 -14.20 -33.50 32.45
C ALA A 34 -14.94 -33.47 31.08
N VAL A 35 -15.05 -32.29 30.51
CA VAL A 35 -15.57 -32.08 29.16
C VAL A 35 -14.43 -31.76 28.23
N ARG A 36 -14.18 -32.59 27.23
CA ARG A 36 -13.20 -32.31 26.18
C ARG A 36 -13.87 -31.55 25.03
N PRO A 37 -13.21 -30.54 24.47
CA PRO A 37 -13.68 -29.88 23.25
C PRO A 37 -13.71 -30.93 22.11
N PRO A 38 -14.59 -30.77 21.11
CA PRO A 38 -14.58 -31.57 19.91
C PRO A 38 -13.20 -31.51 19.26
N ALA A 39 -12.74 -32.61 18.64
CA ALA A 39 -11.50 -32.62 17.91
C ALA A 39 -11.58 -31.58 16.76
N GLY A 40 -10.62 -30.68 16.71
CA GLY A 40 -10.50 -29.72 15.64
C GLY A 40 -10.18 -30.40 14.32
N THR A 41 -10.79 -29.96 13.25
CA THR A 41 -10.28 -30.18 11.90
C THR A 41 -9.38 -28.99 11.61
N ALA A 42 -8.12 -29.21 11.25
CA ALA A 42 -7.23 -28.12 10.87
C ALA A 42 -7.95 -27.21 9.86
N PRO A 43 -7.94 -25.88 10.07
CA PRO A 43 -8.59 -24.97 9.14
C PRO A 43 -8.00 -25.19 7.76
N ALA A 44 -8.85 -25.33 6.74
CA ALA A 44 -8.39 -25.36 5.36
C ALA A 44 -7.58 -24.07 5.14
N HIS A 45 -6.33 -24.21 4.74
CA HIS A 45 -5.47 -23.09 4.39
C HIS A 45 -6.19 -22.30 3.27
N ARG A 46 -6.73 -21.16 3.61
CA ARG A 46 -7.31 -20.24 2.62
C ARG A 46 -6.22 -19.32 2.14
N ASP A 47 -5.99 -19.34 0.83
CA ASP A 47 -5.13 -18.36 0.18
C ASP A 47 -5.74 -16.97 0.37
N THR A 48 -5.25 -16.25 1.36
CA THR A 48 -5.58 -14.85 1.58
C THR A 48 -4.65 -14.00 0.72
N THR A 49 -4.92 -13.94 -0.58
CA THR A 49 -4.18 -13.04 -1.48
C THR A 49 -4.50 -11.59 -1.10
N SER A 50 -3.48 -10.93 -0.60
CA SER A 50 -3.51 -9.50 -0.34
C SER A 50 -2.79 -8.77 -1.47
N GLU A 51 -3.38 -7.70 -1.96
CA GLU A 51 -2.85 -6.89 -3.05
C GLU A 51 -2.90 -5.42 -2.69
N ILE A 52 -1.78 -4.74 -2.88
CA ILE A 52 -1.67 -3.29 -2.73
C ILE A 52 -1.42 -2.71 -4.11
N ASN A 53 -2.42 -2.07 -4.68
CA ASN A 53 -2.32 -1.34 -5.93
C ASN A 53 -2.22 0.15 -5.63
N LEU A 54 -1.00 0.69 -5.71
CA LEU A 54 -0.71 2.11 -5.53
C LEU A 54 -0.71 2.80 -6.89
N GLN A 55 -1.65 3.69 -7.14
CA GLN A 55 -1.64 4.55 -8.30
C GLN A 55 -0.78 5.78 -8.03
N ILE A 56 0.25 5.98 -8.83
CA ILE A 56 1.14 7.13 -8.78
C ILE A 56 0.83 8.01 -10.00
N ALA A 57 0.48 9.27 -9.77
CA ALA A 57 0.15 10.23 -10.81
C ALA A 57 1.09 11.44 -10.70
N LEU A 58 1.78 11.76 -11.79
CA LEU A 58 2.67 12.92 -11.91
C LEU A 58 1.99 13.96 -12.80
N ALA A 59 1.79 15.16 -12.29
CA ALA A 59 1.19 16.25 -13.05
C ALA A 59 2.05 16.63 -14.26
N LEU A 60 1.44 16.82 -15.42
CA LEU A 60 2.15 17.21 -16.65
C LEU A 60 2.98 18.49 -16.48
N PRO A 61 2.52 19.56 -15.80
CA PRO A 61 3.35 20.73 -15.54
C PRO A 61 4.58 20.42 -14.70
N ALA A 62 4.48 19.52 -13.72
CA ALA A 62 5.60 19.09 -12.90
C ALA A 62 6.63 18.28 -13.71
N LEU A 63 6.17 17.39 -14.59
CA LEU A 63 7.03 16.66 -15.52
C LEU A 63 7.71 17.61 -16.49
N GLN A 64 6.98 18.59 -17.05
CA GLN A 64 7.52 19.60 -17.94
C GLN A 64 8.62 20.44 -17.24
N ALA A 65 8.39 20.88 -16.01
CA ALA A 65 9.39 21.60 -15.22
C ALA A 65 10.66 20.75 -14.98
N LEU A 66 10.50 19.45 -14.73
CA LEU A 66 11.61 18.53 -14.57
C LEU A 66 12.44 18.41 -15.87
N ILE A 67 11.78 18.28 -17.01
CA ILE A 67 12.44 18.22 -18.33
C ILE A 67 13.17 19.53 -18.60
N GLU A 68 12.54 20.67 -18.36
CA GLU A 68 13.15 22.00 -18.52
C GLU A 68 14.43 22.16 -17.68
N ALA A 69 14.46 21.59 -16.48
CA ALA A 69 15.63 21.64 -15.60
C ALA A 69 16.76 20.68 -15.98
N GLN A 70 16.46 19.57 -16.65
CA GLN A 70 17.41 18.50 -16.94
C GLN A 70 17.94 18.50 -18.38
N VAL A 71 17.16 18.97 -19.36
CA VAL A 71 17.55 18.96 -20.76
C VAL A 71 18.20 20.30 -21.12
N PRO A 72 19.44 20.30 -21.65
CA PRO A 72 20.12 21.53 -22.08
C PRO A 72 19.29 22.31 -23.09
N ARG A 73 19.36 23.64 -23.00
CA ARG A 73 18.70 24.55 -23.98
C ARG A 73 19.52 24.77 -25.23
N SER A 74 20.83 24.49 -25.17
CA SER A 74 21.74 24.72 -26.29
C SER A 74 22.53 23.44 -26.58
N PHE A 75 22.66 23.13 -27.84
CA PHE A 75 23.44 22.03 -28.39
C PHE A 75 24.37 22.61 -29.45
N ALA A 76 25.58 22.10 -29.57
CA ALA A 76 26.56 22.50 -30.58
C ALA A 76 27.25 21.29 -31.18
N GLY A 77 27.67 21.40 -32.41
CA GLY A 77 28.40 20.35 -33.09
C GLY A 77 29.12 20.86 -34.34
N GLU A 78 29.86 19.97 -34.96
CA GLU A 78 30.54 20.22 -36.23
C GLU A 78 30.16 19.17 -37.25
N MET A 79 30.13 19.55 -38.53
CA MET A 79 29.80 18.72 -39.65
C MET A 79 30.82 19.00 -40.80
N ALA A 80 31.39 17.94 -41.36
CA ALA A 80 32.24 18.04 -42.52
C ALA A 80 31.37 18.07 -43.78
N ASP A 81 31.71 18.90 -44.74
CA ASP A 81 31.07 19.10 -46.03
C ASP A 81 29.53 18.96 -46.06
N PRO A 82 28.79 19.95 -45.55
CA PRO A 82 27.32 19.89 -45.47
C PRO A 82 26.63 19.96 -46.84
N THR A 83 27.37 20.25 -47.91
CA THR A 83 26.82 20.44 -49.24
C THR A 83 27.23 19.37 -50.26
N GLY A 84 28.30 18.62 -50.00
CA GLY A 84 28.88 17.70 -50.96
C GLY A 84 29.45 18.37 -52.22
N LEU A 85 29.44 19.72 -52.27
CA LEU A 85 29.82 20.51 -53.39
C LEU A 85 31.10 21.34 -53.14
N LEU A 86 31.51 21.45 -51.88
CA LEU A 86 32.63 22.31 -51.44
C LEU A 86 33.77 21.45 -50.94
N GLY A 87 34.98 21.68 -51.45
CA GLY A 87 36.16 21.05 -50.90
C GLY A 87 36.54 21.69 -49.54
N ASP A 88 36.97 20.86 -48.58
CA ASP A 88 37.42 21.28 -47.23
C ASP A 88 36.35 22.12 -46.47
N ALA A 89 35.04 21.88 -46.75
CA ALA A 89 34.01 22.62 -46.04
C ALA A 89 33.70 22.00 -44.71
N HIS A 90 33.57 22.86 -43.71
CA HIS A 90 33.12 22.49 -42.37
C HIS A 90 31.98 23.41 -41.94
N ALA A 91 30.97 22.87 -41.31
CA ALA A 91 29.93 23.65 -40.69
C ALA A 91 29.96 23.45 -39.16
N LYS A 92 30.13 24.55 -38.43
CA LYS A 92 29.89 24.60 -36.97
C LYS A 92 28.47 25.06 -36.75
N TRP A 93 27.72 24.28 -36.01
CA TRP A 93 26.32 24.64 -35.74
C TRP A 93 26.05 24.74 -34.24
N GLN A 94 25.15 25.66 -33.91
CA GLN A 94 24.57 25.81 -32.59
C GLN A 94 23.06 25.82 -32.72
N LEU A 95 22.42 24.88 -32.02
CA LEU A 95 21.00 24.73 -31.96
C LEU A 95 20.51 25.11 -30.57
N ASN A 96 19.62 26.09 -30.50
CA ASN A 96 18.97 26.49 -29.26
C ASN A 96 17.49 26.08 -29.32
N ARG A 97 17.01 25.39 -28.27
CA ARG A 97 15.61 25.06 -28.14
C ARG A 97 14.87 26.06 -27.29
N GLY A 98 13.64 26.33 -27.63
CA GLY A 98 12.67 26.97 -26.75
C GLY A 98 12.08 26.03 -25.70
N PRO A 99 10.98 26.45 -25.04
CA PRO A 99 10.29 25.63 -24.04
C PRO A 99 9.79 24.32 -24.63
N VAL A 100 9.89 23.23 -23.84
CA VAL A 100 9.29 21.94 -24.20
C VAL A 100 7.81 21.94 -23.80
N THR A 101 6.95 21.59 -24.72
CA THR A 101 5.53 21.32 -24.48
C THR A 101 5.25 19.83 -24.50
N LEU A 102 4.46 19.35 -23.55
CA LEU A 102 4.05 17.95 -23.46
C LEU A 102 2.56 17.85 -23.78
N THR A 103 2.20 16.88 -24.59
CA THR A 103 0.79 16.64 -24.99
C THR A 103 0.52 15.13 -24.93
N PRO A 104 -0.51 14.68 -24.22
CA PRO A 104 -0.91 13.28 -24.25
C PRO A 104 -1.44 12.89 -25.63
N THR A 105 -1.13 11.68 -26.06
CA THR A 105 -1.61 11.11 -27.31
C THR A 105 -2.82 10.20 -27.04
N PRO A 106 -3.68 9.93 -28.06
CA PRO A 106 -4.84 9.05 -27.89
C PRO A 106 -4.50 7.62 -27.45
N ASP A 107 -3.29 7.15 -27.75
CA ASP A 107 -2.75 5.84 -27.32
C ASP A 107 -2.08 5.86 -25.94
N GLY A 108 -2.23 6.96 -25.18
CA GLY A 108 -1.75 7.09 -23.81
C GLY A 108 -0.25 7.39 -23.68
N LYS A 109 0.47 7.63 -24.80
CA LYS A 109 1.86 8.09 -24.78
C LYS A 109 1.94 9.60 -24.56
N LEU A 110 3.15 10.13 -24.43
CA LEU A 110 3.42 11.56 -24.40
C LEU A 110 4.10 11.99 -25.69
N ALA A 111 3.48 12.90 -26.42
CA ALA A 111 4.15 13.68 -27.44
C ALA A 111 4.83 14.89 -26.80
N PHE A 112 5.99 15.26 -27.32
CA PHE A 112 6.67 16.48 -26.96
C PHE A 112 6.99 17.32 -28.19
N SER A 113 7.07 18.62 -28.00
CA SER A 113 7.47 19.58 -29.03
C SER A 113 8.28 20.71 -28.40
N ALA A 114 9.34 21.12 -29.08
CA ALA A 114 10.15 22.27 -28.71
C ALA A 114 10.53 23.05 -29.97
N PRO A 115 10.27 24.36 -30.05
CA PRO A 115 10.70 25.17 -31.19
C PRO A 115 12.23 25.34 -31.19
N ILE A 116 12.81 25.37 -32.37
CA ILE A 116 14.22 25.76 -32.59
C ILE A 116 14.24 27.26 -32.77
N ILE A 117 14.96 27.98 -31.90
CA ILE A 117 15.02 29.44 -31.87
C ILE A 117 16.49 29.91 -31.84
N ASP A 118 16.76 31.06 -32.41
CA ASP A 118 18.09 31.73 -32.37
C ASP A 118 19.23 30.74 -32.65
N SER A 119 19.05 29.88 -33.64
CA SER A 119 20.01 28.85 -34.02
C SER A 119 20.74 29.22 -35.28
N SER A 120 22.02 28.87 -35.34
CA SER A 120 22.89 29.22 -36.48
C SER A 120 23.86 28.13 -36.84
N ALA A 121 24.24 28.13 -38.09
CA ALA A 121 25.36 27.33 -38.60
C ALA A 121 26.34 28.25 -39.35
N THR A 122 27.63 28.16 -38.97
CA THR A 122 28.71 28.84 -39.63
C THR A 122 29.41 27.88 -40.58
N LEU A 123 29.32 28.14 -41.83
CA LEU A 123 29.90 27.35 -42.91
C LEU A 123 31.24 27.99 -43.28
N THR A 124 32.30 27.20 -43.21
CA THR A 124 33.66 27.57 -43.62
C THR A 124 34.14 26.60 -44.71
N GLY A 125 34.87 27.07 -45.68
CA GLY A 125 35.37 26.20 -46.76
C GLY A 125 36.04 26.95 -47.89
N ARG A 126 36.37 26.22 -48.94
CA ARG A 126 36.85 26.78 -50.20
C ARG A 126 36.00 26.30 -51.35
N ILE A 127 35.70 27.20 -52.29
CA ILE A 127 34.95 26.84 -53.48
C ILE A 127 35.93 26.19 -54.49
N ASN A 128 35.79 24.87 -54.68
CA ASN A 128 36.59 24.17 -55.68
C ASN A 128 36.01 24.40 -57.07
N ALA A 129 36.75 25.01 -57.95
CA ALA A 129 36.45 25.05 -59.36
C ALA A 129 36.70 23.67 -59.98
N GLY A 130 35.68 22.95 -60.38
CA GLY A 130 35.88 21.83 -61.32
C GLY A 130 36.57 22.30 -62.59
N SER A 131 37.56 21.55 -63.04
CA SER A 131 38.48 21.92 -64.09
C SER A 131 37.91 22.03 -65.53
N GLU A 132 36.55 21.98 -65.72
CA GLU A 132 35.93 22.02 -67.04
C GLU A 132 34.75 23.00 -67.17
N GLY A 133 35.04 24.25 -67.51
CA GLY A 133 34.01 25.24 -67.78
C GLY A 133 34.51 26.50 -68.47
N ARG A 134 34.58 26.49 -69.81
CA ARG A 134 34.75 27.70 -70.65
C ARG A 134 33.44 28.42 -70.79
N GLY A 135 33.35 29.65 -70.26
CA GLY A 135 32.18 30.48 -70.48
C GLY A 135 31.97 31.49 -69.39
N LEU A 136 30.82 31.65 -68.86
CA LEU A 136 30.40 32.58 -67.76
C LEU A 136 31.20 32.36 -66.48
N LEU A 137 31.78 31.19 -66.24
CA LEU A 137 32.64 30.79 -65.15
C LEU A 137 33.99 31.52 -65.10
N GLY A 138 34.49 32.07 -66.22
CA GLY A 138 35.76 32.83 -66.23
C GLY A 138 35.72 34.12 -65.44
N ARG A 139 34.55 34.76 -65.23
CA ARG A 139 34.37 35.93 -64.36
C ARG A 139 34.23 35.56 -62.89
N MET A 140 33.90 34.34 -62.64
CA MET A 140 33.79 33.79 -61.26
C MET A 140 35.15 33.31 -60.71
N GLN A 141 36.19 33.17 -61.58
CA GLN A 141 37.49 32.63 -61.23
C GLN A 141 38.25 33.50 -60.18
N ALA A 142 37.89 34.78 -60.03
CA ALA A 142 38.46 35.67 -59.02
C ALA A 142 37.92 35.37 -57.56
N VAL A 143 36.79 34.63 -57.47
CA VAL A 143 36.18 34.26 -56.20
C VAL A 143 36.46 32.80 -55.83
N LEU A 144 36.92 32.02 -56.86
CA LEU A 144 37.25 30.61 -56.67
C LEU A 144 38.57 30.44 -56.00
N GLY A 145 38.63 29.60 -54.95
CA GLY A 145 39.83 29.32 -54.14
C GLY A 145 40.01 30.22 -52.90
N GLN A 146 39.20 31.28 -52.75
CA GLN A 146 39.23 32.05 -51.49
C GLN A 146 38.49 31.32 -50.38
N PRO A 147 39.03 31.36 -49.14
CA PRO A 147 38.29 30.89 -48.00
C PRO A 147 37.08 31.75 -47.76
N PHE A 148 35.95 31.11 -47.47
CA PHE A 148 34.73 31.83 -47.09
C PHE A 148 34.27 31.41 -45.72
N GLU A 149 33.59 32.32 -45.03
CA GLU A 149 32.90 32.10 -43.80
C GLU A 149 31.49 32.74 -43.94
N GLN A 150 30.48 31.95 -43.72
CA GLN A 150 29.11 32.43 -43.81
C GLN A 150 28.27 31.83 -42.67
N THR A 151 27.63 32.69 -41.90
CA THR A 151 26.69 32.28 -40.84
C THR A 151 25.27 32.33 -41.37
N VAL A 152 24.53 31.27 -41.17
CA VAL A 152 23.12 31.11 -41.56
C VAL A 152 22.30 30.83 -40.35
N GLY A 153 21.23 31.61 -40.14
CA GLY A 153 20.24 31.31 -39.13
C GLY A 153 19.25 30.25 -39.60
N PHE A 154 18.83 29.40 -38.73
CA PHE A 154 17.79 28.42 -39.00
C PHE A 154 16.78 28.35 -37.87
N SER A 155 15.54 27.96 -38.20
CA SER A 155 14.44 27.73 -37.27
C SER A 155 13.69 26.46 -37.64
N GLY A 156 12.96 25.92 -36.70
CA GLY A 156 12.22 24.68 -36.93
C GLY A 156 11.59 24.17 -35.64
N THR A 157 11.33 22.88 -35.62
CA THR A 157 10.71 22.23 -34.49
C THR A 157 11.36 20.86 -34.24
N ILE A 158 11.72 20.60 -32.97
CA ILE A 158 12.03 19.25 -32.50
C ILE A 158 10.75 18.67 -31.93
N SER A 159 10.34 17.52 -32.42
CA SER A 159 9.14 16.83 -31.94
C SER A 159 9.42 15.34 -31.75
N GLY A 160 8.54 14.67 -31.04
CA GLY A 160 8.68 13.24 -30.84
C GLY A 160 7.67 12.65 -29.88
N THR A 161 7.85 11.38 -29.59
CA THR A 161 7.06 10.65 -28.59
C THR A 161 7.96 9.99 -27.58
N VAL A 162 7.49 9.89 -26.35
CA VAL A 162 8.15 9.18 -25.25
C VAL A 162 7.18 8.21 -24.61
N ALA A 163 7.61 6.96 -24.47
CA ALA A 163 6.85 5.88 -23.83
C ALA A 163 7.77 5.09 -22.89
N PRO A 164 8.17 5.66 -21.75
CA PRO A 164 9.15 5.05 -20.87
C PRO A 164 8.62 3.73 -20.32
N ARG A 165 9.48 2.74 -20.21
CA ARG A 165 9.20 1.45 -19.58
C ARG A 165 10.23 1.17 -18.49
N LEU A 166 9.79 0.51 -17.44
CA LEU A 166 10.70 -0.05 -16.45
C LEU A 166 10.99 -1.51 -16.82
N ARG A 167 12.27 -1.86 -16.78
CA ARG A 167 12.72 -3.23 -17.03
C ARG A 167 12.67 -4.07 -15.75
N PRO A 168 12.69 -5.41 -15.86
CA PRO A 168 12.70 -6.31 -14.70
C PRO A 168 13.86 -6.06 -13.72
N ASP A 169 14.97 -5.50 -14.18
CA ASP A 169 16.14 -5.14 -13.37
C ASP A 169 16.04 -3.76 -12.70
N TRP A 170 14.85 -3.11 -12.77
CA TRP A 170 14.57 -1.78 -12.22
C TRP A 170 15.28 -0.63 -12.96
N THR A 171 15.74 -0.86 -14.18
CA THR A 171 16.26 0.21 -15.04
C THR A 171 15.18 0.79 -15.93
N VAL A 172 15.37 2.03 -16.37
CA VAL A 172 14.41 2.73 -17.23
C VAL A 172 14.81 2.60 -18.69
N GLU A 173 13.88 2.24 -19.53
CA GLU A 173 13.97 2.30 -20.99
C GLU A 173 13.18 3.51 -21.47
N PRO A 174 13.82 4.53 -22.07
CA PRO A 174 13.14 5.78 -22.39
C PRO A 174 12.16 5.64 -23.58
N ASN A 175 12.38 4.69 -24.51
CA ASN A 175 11.57 4.53 -25.72
C ASN A 175 11.23 5.89 -26.38
N LEU A 176 12.29 6.62 -26.71
CA LEU A 176 12.21 7.99 -27.22
C LEU A 176 12.34 7.99 -28.73
N GLU A 177 11.32 8.48 -29.43
CA GLU A 177 11.34 8.76 -30.86
C GLU A 177 11.45 10.26 -31.07
N ILE A 178 12.42 10.72 -31.89
CA ILE A 178 12.66 12.13 -32.16
C ILE A 178 12.65 12.39 -33.66
N ALA A 179 11.99 13.45 -34.03
CA ALA A 179 12.00 14.04 -35.40
C ALA A 179 12.37 15.53 -35.31
N VAL A 180 13.10 15.99 -36.30
CA VAL A 180 13.46 17.41 -36.44
C VAL A 180 12.94 17.88 -37.79
N ALA A 181 12.25 18.98 -37.80
CA ALA A 181 11.77 19.63 -39.04
C ALA A 181 12.23 21.09 -39.06
N PHE A 182 12.88 21.50 -40.10
CA PHE A 182 13.28 22.90 -40.29
C PHE A 182 12.29 23.66 -41.17
N ASP A 183 11.89 24.83 -40.71
CA ASP A 183 11.05 25.76 -41.45
C ASP A 183 11.89 26.58 -42.44
N LYS A 184 13.07 27.02 -42.00
CA LYS A 184 14.04 27.77 -42.76
C LYS A 184 15.43 27.18 -42.58
N ALA A 185 16.00 26.68 -43.65
CA ALA A 185 17.37 26.19 -43.71
C ALA A 185 17.95 26.46 -45.12
N GLU A 186 17.83 27.70 -45.57
CA GLU A 186 18.34 28.14 -46.88
C GLU A 186 19.43 29.17 -46.64
N ALA A 187 20.55 28.99 -47.33
CA ALA A 187 21.61 29.99 -47.39
C ALA A 187 21.69 30.57 -48.82
N GLN A 188 21.77 31.87 -48.91
CA GLN A 188 22.19 32.52 -50.12
C GLN A 188 23.70 32.58 -50.12
N LEU A 189 24.36 31.73 -50.92
CA LEU A 189 25.80 31.69 -51.06
C LEU A 189 26.23 32.89 -51.91
N PHE A 190 26.90 33.87 -51.27
CA PHE A 190 27.42 35.07 -51.90
C PHE A 190 26.35 35.96 -52.56
N ALA A 191 26.75 36.99 -53.26
CA ALA A 191 25.89 37.86 -54.07
C ALA A 191 25.33 37.19 -55.34
N LEU A 192 25.37 35.86 -55.40
CA LEU A 192 24.84 35.07 -56.53
C LEU A 192 23.40 34.69 -56.21
N PRO A 193 22.47 34.63 -57.21
CA PRO A 193 21.09 34.23 -57.03
C PRO A 193 20.92 32.72 -56.79
N LEU A 194 21.92 32.05 -56.25
CA LEU A 194 21.91 30.61 -55.90
C LEU A 194 21.51 30.44 -54.45
N ARG A 195 20.32 29.92 -54.23
CA ARG A 195 19.87 29.43 -52.94
C ARG A 195 20.21 27.95 -52.82
N VAL A 196 20.98 27.61 -51.81
CA VAL A 196 21.27 26.20 -51.49
C VAL A 196 20.47 25.84 -50.27
N SER A 197 19.65 24.82 -50.40
CA SER A 197 18.91 24.24 -49.30
C SER A 197 19.81 23.23 -48.60
N PHE A 198 20.01 23.41 -47.31
CA PHE A 198 20.75 22.46 -46.46
C PHE A 198 19.80 21.61 -45.61
N ARG A 199 18.49 21.67 -45.89
CA ARG A 199 17.47 21.07 -45.05
C ARG A 199 17.71 19.58 -44.82
N GLU A 200 17.78 18.80 -45.90
CA GLU A 200 17.90 17.33 -45.82
C GLU A 200 19.20 16.89 -45.10
N GLN A 201 20.31 17.57 -45.41
CA GLN A 201 21.60 17.27 -44.81
C GLN A 201 21.60 17.64 -43.31
N ALA A 202 21.06 18.81 -42.97
CA ALA A 202 20.94 19.26 -41.57
C ALA A 202 20.01 18.34 -40.77
N GLU A 203 18.85 17.98 -41.34
CA GLU A 203 17.93 17.03 -40.69
C GLU A 203 18.61 15.69 -40.44
N THR A 204 19.33 15.15 -41.42
CA THR A 204 20.06 13.88 -41.29
C THR A 204 21.15 13.92 -40.22
N VAL A 205 21.98 14.97 -40.20
CA VAL A 205 23.10 15.10 -39.28
C VAL A 205 22.62 15.34 -37.83
N ILE A 206 21.62 16.23 -37.68
CA ILE A 206 21.07 16.51 -36.35
C ILE A 206 20.30 15.28 -35.85
N ALA A 207 19.51 14.60 -36.69
CA ALA A 207 18.85 13.37 -36.33
C ALA A 207 19.84 12.27 -35.90
N THR A 208 21.00 12.18 -36.55
CA THR A 208 22.06 11.22 -36.21
C THR A 208 22.71 11.59 -34.86
N SER A 209 23.00 12.87 -34.66
CA SER A 209 23.55 13.37 -33.39
C SER A 209 22.59 13.14 -32.23
N LEU A 210 21.29 13.37 -32.44
CA LEU A 210 20.24 13.10 -31.45
C LEU A 210 20.11 11.60 -31.15
N ARG A 211 20.18 10.72 -32.16
CA ARG A 211 20.17 9.27 -31.94
C ARG A 211 21.36 8.83 -31.09
N THR A 212 22.53 9.39 -31.32
CA THR A 212 23.74 9.11 -30.54
C THR A 212 23.56 9.58 -29.09
N ALA A 213 22.97 10.76 -28.89
CA ALA A 213 22.67 11.27 -27.55
C ALA A 213 21.62 10.41 -26.82
N ILE A 214 20.59 9.94 -27.54
CA ILE A 214 19.57 9.01 -27.00
C ILE A 214 20.21 7.68 -26.60
N ALA A 215 21.11 7.11 -27.42
CA ALA A 215 21.83 5.88 -27.08
C ALA A 215 22.74 6.06 -25.85
N ALA A 216 23.37 7.22 -25.71
CA ALA A 216 24.15 7.56 -24.53
C ALA A 216 23.26 7.68 -23.28
N LEU A 217 22.09 8.32 -23.38
CA LEU A 217 21.10 8.42 -22.33
C LEU A 217 20.58 7.04 -21.91
N ASP A 218 20.21 6.17 -22.87
CA ASP A 218 19.78 4.80 -22.56
C ASP A 218 20.89 4.03 -21.80
N SER A 219 22.14 4.16 -22.24
CA SER A 219 23.28 3.56 -21.57
C SER A 219 23.51 4.10 -20.16
N GLN A 220 23.23 5.37 -19.91
CA GLN A 220 23.32 5.99 -18.59
C GLN A 220 22.18 5.49 -17.70
N LEU A 221 20.94 5.45 -18.21
CA LEU A 221 19.76 4.97 -17.47
C LEU A 221 19.90 3.49 -17.09
N ARG A 222 20.51 2.67 -17.93
CA ARG A 222 20.81 1.26 -17.61
C ARG A 222 21.79 1.09 -16.47
N ARG A 223 22.68 2.05 -16.23
CA ARG A 223 23.67 2.02 -15.13
C ARG A 223 23.14 2.66 -13.85
N ASP A 224 22.05 3.38 -13.94
CA ASP A 224 21.47 4.09 -12.80
C ASP A 224 20.75 3.12 -11.86
N GLN A 225 21.31 2.90 -10.68
CA GLN A 225 20.79 2.02 -9.64
C GLN A 225 19.91 2.75 -8.60
N ARG A 226 19.68 4.06 -8.76
CA ARG A 226 18.96 4.87 -7.76
C ARG A 226 17.52 4.38 -7.57
N LEU A 227 16.84 4.07 -8.68
CA LEU A 227 15.47 3.54 -8.62
C LEU A 227 15.41 2.19 -7.90
N ARG A 228 16.33 1.28 -8.23
CA ARG A 228 16.42 -0.03 -7.57
C ARG A 228 16.74 0.11 -6.08
N SER A 229 17.65 1.02 -5.71
CA SER A 229 17.99 1.26 -4.31
C SER A 229 16.80 1.84 -3.53
N ALA A 230 16.08 2.80 -4.11
CA ALA A 230 14.87 3.36 -3.50
C ALA A 230 13.76 2.31 -3.35
N ALA A 231 13.54 1.49 -4.39
CA ALA A 231 12.59 0.38 -4.35
C ALA A 231 12.97 -0.66 -3.29
N ALA A 232 14.28 -1.01 -3.18
CA ALA A 232 14.77 -1.93 -2.16
C ALA A 232 14.58 -1.40 -0.74
N ALA A 233 14.79 -0.11 -0.51
CA ALA A 233 14.53 0.53 0.78
C ALA A 233 13.03 0.49 1.14
N GLY A 234 12.15 0.83 0.20
CA GLY A 234 10.70 0.74 0.41
C GLY A 234 10.23 -0.70 0.64
N TRP A 235 10.78 -1.65 -0.11
CA TRP A 235 10.51 -3.08 0.05
C TRP A 235 10.91 -3.60 1.43
N ALA A 236 12.09 -3.20 1.90
CA ALA A 236 12.56 -3.57 3.23
C ALA A 236 11.69 -2.98 4.34
N GLN A 237 11.15 -1.77 4.16
CA GLN A 237 10.21 -1.17 5.11
C GLN A 237 8.86 -1.89 5.13
N LEU A 238 8.39 -2.36 3.98
CA LEU A 238 7.14 -3.11 3.87
C LEU A 238 7.28 -4.51 4.48
N ASN A 239 8.48 -5.10 4.46
CA ASN A 239 8.78 -6.44 4.96
C ASN A 239 9.11 -6.37 6.45
N GLY A 240 8.11 -6.60 7.32
CA GLY A 240 8.34 -6.51 8.76
C GLY A 240 7.09 -6.65 9.61
N SER A 241 7.29 -6.50 10.91
CA SER A 241 6.23 -6.46 11.90
C SER A 241 5.97 -5.03 12.35
N HIS A 242 4.74 -4.57 12.22
CA HIS A 242 4.30 -3.21 12.52
C HIS A 242 3.32 -3.22 13.68
N GLN A 243 3.56 -2.43 14.71
CA GLN A 243 2.67 -2.34 15.85
C GLN A 243 1.39 -1.55 15.50
N LEU A 244 0.23 -2.21 15.59
CA LEU A 244 -1.08 -1.60 15.38
C LEU A 244 -1.63 -0.96 16.65
N SER A 245 -1.43 -1.62 17.81
CA SER A 245 -1.92 -1.18 19.12
C SER A 245 -0.91 -1.53 20.20
N GLY A 246 -0.88 -0.71 21.25
CA GLY A 246 -0.02 -0.95 22.43
C GLY A 246 -0.75 -1.65 23.58
N ALA A 247 -2.08 -1.52 23.67
CA ALA A 247 -2.86 -2.11 24.76
C ALA A 247 -4.26 -2.56 24.29
N PRO A 248 -4.52 -3.85 24.09
CA PRO A 248 -3.54 -4.94 24.06
C PRO A 248 -2.56 -4.79 22.89
N PRO A 249 -1.34 -5.34 22.98
CA PRO A 249 -0.41 -5.30 21.86
C PRO A 249 -1.00 -6.01 20.65
N ALA A 250 -0.92 -5.39 19.47
CA ALA A 250 -1.35 -5.99 18.22
C ALA A 250 -0.28 -5.71 17.16
N TRP A 251 0.11 -6.73 16.43
CA TRP A 251 1.19 -6.70 15.45
C TRP A 251 0.67 -7.11 14.08
N LEU A 252 0.86 -6.25 13.10
CA LEU A 252 0.66 -6.57 11.68
C LEU A 252 1.99 -7.02 11.11
N THR A 253 2.05 -8.23 10.61
CA THR A 253 3.19 -8.76 9.88
C THR A 253 2.90 -8.69 8.39
N LEU A 254 3.80 -8.08 7.63
CA LEU A 254 3.73 -8.00 6.18
C LEU A 254 4.92 -8.72 5.56
N GLN A 255 4.64 -9.59 4.59
CA GLN A 255 5.63 -10.32 3.81
C GLN A 255 5.31 -10.15 2.32
N PRO A 256 5.85 -9.11 1.68
CA PRO A 256 5.66 -8.92 0.26
C PRO A 256 6.41 -10.01 -0.54
N HIS A 257 5.79 -10.53 -1.59
CA HIS A 257 6.35 -11.62 -2.40
C HIS A 257 6.45 -11.30 -3.90
N SER A 258 5.70 -10.31 -4.39
CA SER A 258 5.72 -9.90 -5.79
C SER A 258 5.50 -8.40 -5.92
N ILE A 259 6.05 -7.83 -6.98
CA ILE A 259 5.84 -6.43 -7.33
C ILE A 259 5.83 -6.30 -8.85
N ALA A 260 4.88 -5.53 -9.35
CA ALA A 260 4.69 -5.30 -10.77
C ALA A 260 4.29 -3.84 -11.03
N ILE A 261 4.54 -3.33 -12.22
CA ILE A 261 4.17 -1.98 -12.62
C ILE A 261 3.44 -1.98 -13.96
N SER A 262 2.45 -1.11 -14.10
CA SER A 262 1.78 -0.92 -15.39
C SER A 262 2.61 -0.07 -16.34
N THR A 263 2.32 -0.14 -17.63
CA THR A 263 2.80 0.88 -18.56
C THR A 263 2.27 2.25 -18.13
N PRO A 264 3.08 3.32 -18.25
CA PRO A 264 2.60 4.68 -18.02
C PRO A 264 1.46 5.03 -18.99
N ALA A 265 0.44 5.69 -18.46
CA ALA A 265 -0.67 6.22 -19.23
C ALA A 265 -0.80 7.71 -18.98
N ALA A 266 -0.89 8.50 -20.05
CA ALA A 266 -1.04 9.95 -19.96
C ALA A 266 -2.48 10.36 -20.25
N ASP A 267 -3.03 11.25 -19.41
CA ASP A 267 -4.27 11.97 -19.65
C ASP A 267 -4.01 13.49 -19.75
N ALA A 268 -5.06 14.30 -19.82
CA ALA A 268 -4.94 15.76 -19.98
C ALA A 268 -4.18 16.46 -18.84
N GLN A 269 -4.04 15.84 -17.69
CA GLN A 269 -3.47 16.47 -16.48
C GLN A 269 -2.30 15.69 -15.87
N PHE A 270 -2.28 14.37 -16.00
CA PHE A 270 -1.34 13.49 -15.32
C PHE A 270 -0.75 12.42 -16.24
N VAL A 271 0.44 11.98 -15.87
CA VAL A 271 1.00 10.69 -16.27
C VAL A 271 0.89 9.76 -15.08
N SER A 272 0.20 8.66 -15.26
CA SER A 272 -0.11 7.71 -14.17
C SER A 272 0.50 6.34 -14.41
N VAL A 273 0.93 5.70 -13.34
CA VAL A 273 1.34 4.29 -13.30
C VAL A 273 0.69 3.60 -12.11
N SER A 274 0.39 2.31 -12.24
CA SER A 274 -0.07 1.46 -11.16
C SER A 274 1.07 0.58 -10.68
N LEU A 275 1.43 0.67 -9.41
CA LEU A 275 2.41 -0.20 -8.75
C LEU A 275 1.63 -1.23 -7.92
N VAL A 276 1.73 -2.50 -8.30
CA VAL A 276 0.98 -3.61 -7.69
C VAL A 276 1.93 -4.48 -6.91
N ALA A 277 1.70 -4.61 -5.60
CA ALA A 277 2.45 -5.50 -4.72
C ALA A 277 1.55 -6.61 -4.17
N GLY A 278 1.96 -7.86 -4.37
CA GLY A 278 1.37 -9.02 -3.70
C GLY A 278 2.01 -9.18 -2.32
N VAL A 279 1.18 -9.31 -1.28
CA VAL A 279 1.62 -9.31 0.11
C VAL A 279 0.91 -10.40 0.89
N ASN A 280 1.64 -11.17 1.68
CA ASN A 280 1.05 -11.98 2.74
C ASN A 280 0.97 -11.12 3.99
N ALA A 281 -0.18 -11.06 4.61
CA ALA A 281 -0.42 -10.27 5.81
C ALA A 281 -0.99 -11.16 6.92
N ASP A 282 -0.53 -10.95 8.15
CA ASP A 282 -1.00 -11.65 9.34
C ASP A 282 -1.12 -10.67 10.51
N VAL A 283 -2.13 -10.85 11.37
CA VAL A 283 -2.30 -10.05 12.59
C VAL A 283 -2.28 -10.94 13.80
N GLN A 284 -1.31 -10.70 14.67
CA GLN A 284 -1.20 -11.36 15.96
C GLN A 284 -1.57 -10.39 17.09
N LEU A 285 -2.50 -10.82 17.93
CA LEU A 285 -2.85 -10.11 19.16
C LEU A 285 -2.08 -10.69 20.35
N GLY A 286 -1.54 -9.79 21.18
CA GLY A 286 -0.72 -10.16 22.35
C GLY A 286 0.74 -10.42 22.00
N GLY A 287 1.57 -10.63 23.05
CA GLY A 287 2.97 -11.01 22.90
C GLY A 287 3.92 -9.93 22.40
N SER A 288 5.10 -10.37 21.99
CA SER A 288 6.15 -9.55 21.35
C SER A 288 5.99 -9.53 19.83
N ALA A 289 6.70 -8.60 19.17
CA ALA A 289 6.75 -8.53 17.71
C ALA A 289 7.15 -9.88 17.09
N PRO A 290 6.36 -10.45 16.16
CA PRO A 290 6.75 -11.65 15.45
C PRO A 290 8.04 -11.43 14.65
N ALA A 291 8.91 -12.44 14.63
CA ALA A 291 10.10 -12.40 13.80
C ALA A 291 9.72 -12.62 12.32
N VAL A 292 10.22 -11.75 11.45
CA VAL A 292 9.99 -11.83 10.01
C VAL A 292 11.32 -12.08 9.31
N THR A 293 11.35 -13.06 8.42
CA THR A 293 12.53 -13.28 7.57
C THR A 293 12.49 -12.29 6.39
N PRO A 294 13.49 -11.42 6.25
CA PRO A 294 13.54 -10.48 5.14
C PRO A 294 13.58 -11.18 3.78
N VAL A 295 12.74 -10.73 2.87
CA VAL A 295 12.72 -11.19 1.47
C VAL A 295 13.39 -10.13 0.61
N PRO A 296 14.38 -10.48 -0.25
CA PRO A 296 15.01 -9.52 -1.14
C PRO A 296 14.02 -8.98 -2.18
N LEU A 297 14.28 -7.75 -2.68
CA LEU A 297 13.49 -7.14 -3.74
C LEU A 297 13.50 -8.06 -4.99
N PRO A 298 12.34 -8.52 -5.47
CA PRO A 298 12.25 -9.37 -6.66
C PRO A 298 12.48 -8.56 -7.94
N ALA A 299 12.56 -9.26 -9.06
CA ALA A 299 12.47 -8.65 -10.37
C ALA A 299 11.10 -7.98 -10.54
N LEU A 300 11.09 -6.82 -11.22
CA LEU A 300 9.87 -6.08 -11.49
C LEU A 300 9.02 -6.81 -12.54
N GLY A 301 7.78 -7.13 -12.20
CA GLY A 301 6.79 -7.71 -13.11
C GLY A 301 6.03 -6.64 -13.90
N GLU A 302 5.23 -7.11 -14.87
CA GLU A 302 4.29 -6.27 -15.61
C GLU A 302 2.89 -6.37 -14.99
N ALA A 303 2.20 -5.25 -14.86
CA ALA A 303 0.83 -5.16 -14.37
C ALA A 303 -0.09 -4.47 -15.38
N VAL A 304 -1.37 -4.71 -15.25
CA VAL A 304 -2.40 -3.94 -15.94
C VAL A 304 -2.71 -2.69 -15.11
N ALA A 305 -2.90 -1.55 -15.78
CA ALA A 305 -3.32 -0.34 -15.10
C ALA A 305 -4.68 -0.54 -14.44
N ALA A 306 -4.77 -0.22 -13.16
CA ALA A 306 -5.97 -0.37 -12.36
C ALA A 306 -6.11 0.81 -11.37
N PRO A 307 -7.32 1.11 -10.89
CA PRO A 307 -7.52 2.15 -9.88
C PRO A 307 -6.69 1.88 -8.64
N GLY A 308 -6.11 2.94 -8.06
CA GLY A 308 -5.31 2.85 -6.84
C GLY A 308 -6.17 2.44 -5.65
N ARG A 309 -6.14 1.17 -5.30
CA ARG A 309 -6.81 0.58 -4.13
C ARG A 309 -5.96 -0.54 -3.54
N PHE A 310 -5.96 -0.65 -2.24
CA PHE A 310 -5.46 -1.85 -1.59
C PHE A 310 -6.61 -2.75 -1.14
N ARG A 311 -6.34 -4.04 -1.13
CA ARG A 311 -7.14 -5.07 -0.47
C ARG A 311 -6.19 -5.99 0.27
N VAL A 312 -6.30 -6.00 1.59
CA VAL A 312 -5.49 -6.83 2.46
C VAL A 312 -6.40 -7.79 3.22
N ALA A 313 -6.24 -9.07 2.99
CA ALA A 313 -6.94 -10.12 3.69
C ALA A 313 -6.03 -10.67 4.78
N VAL A 314 -6.50 -10.63 6.03
CA VAL A 314 -5.69 -10.91 7.21
C VAL A 314 -6.39 -11.90 8.11
N PRO A 315 -5.77 -13.02 8.48
CA PRO A 315 -6.22 -13.82 9.60
C PRO A 315 -5.89 -13.08 10.91
N VAL A 316 -6.90 -12.81 11.72
CA VAL A 316 -6.75 -12.24 13.07
C VAL A 316 -6.96 -13.35 14.07
N ALA A 317 -5.87 -13.81 14.68
CA ALA A 317 -5.90 -14.88 15.65
C ALA A 317 -5.96 -14.33 17.08
N VAL A 318 -6.92 -14.79 17.87
CA VAL A 318 -7.12 -14.44 19.28
C VAL A 318 -7.10 -15.71 20.12
N LYS A 319 -6.33 -15.73 21.20
CA LYS A 319 -6.39 -16.84 22.15
C LYS A 319 -7.72 -16.83 22.88
N LEU A 320 -8.38 -17.97 22.94
CA LEU A 320 -9.61 -18.12 23.70
C LEU A 320 -9.40 -17.80 25.20
N ALA A 321 -8.21 -18.01 25.73
CA ALA A 321 -7.86 -17.64 27.11
C ALA A 321 -7.90 -16.11 27.33
N ASP A 322 -7.45 -15.31 26.33
CA ASP A 322 -7.48 -13.85 26.41
C ASP A 322 -8.93 -13.32 26.33
N LEU A 323 -9.78 -13.96 25.52
CA LEU A 323 -11.22 -13.67 25.49
C LEU A 323 -11.90 -14.01 26.83
N ALA A 324 -11.52 -15.11 27.46
CA ALA A 324 -12.03 -15.47 28.78
C ALA A 324 -11.68 -14.42 29.85
N ALA A 325 -10.44 -13.88 29.79
CA ALA A 325 -10.01 -12.83 30.71
C ALA A 325 -10.82 -11.52 30.55
N VAL A 326 -11.22 -11.18 29.32
CA VAL A 326 -12.09 -10.02 29.04
C VAL A 326 -13.51 -10.22 29.55
N ALA A 327 -14.02 -11.46 29.55
CA ALA A 327 -15.37 -11.77 30.03
C ALA A 327 -15.57 -11.43 31.52
N GLY A 328 -14.50 -11.44 32.30
CA GLY A 328 -14.52 -11.11 33.71
C GLY A 328 -15.33 -12.11 34.57
N ASP A 329 -15.71 -11.67 35.73
CA ASP A 329 -16.46 -12.46 36.72
C ASP A 329 -17.87 -11.85 36.95
N PRO A 330 -18.83 -12.07 36.06
CA PRO A 330 -20.15 -11.41 36.13
C PRO A 330 -21.05 -12.00 37.22
N ASP A 331 -21.79 -11.09 37.88
CA ASP A 331 -22.90 -11.44 38.80
C ASP A 331 -24.22 -11.03 38.15
N PHE A 332 -25.28 -11.83 38.35
CA PHE A 332 -26.62 -11.45 37.92
C PHE A 332 -27.69 -12.00 38.88
N LYS A 333 -28.84 -11.32 38.90
CA LYS A 333 -30.00 -11.74 39.65
C LYS A 333 -30.94 -12.59 38.82
N LEU A 334 -31.42 -13.68 39.37
CA LEU A 334 -32.41 -14.55 38.81
C LEU A 334 -33.54 -14.74 39.85
N GLY A 335 -34.57 -13.90 39.78
CA GLY A 335 -35.58 -13.82 40.86
C GLY A 335 -34.92 -13.32 42.16
N ASP A 336 -35.07 -14.10 43.20
CA ASP A 336 -34.48 -13.87 44.51
C ASP A 336 -33.04 -14.41 44.70
N ARG A 337 -32.49 -15.04 43.64
CA ARG A 337 -31.20 -15.64 43.61
C ARG A 337 -30.14 -14.73 42.99
N THR A 338 -28.94 -14.67 43.58
CA THR A 338 -27.78 -14.10 42.94
C THR A 338 -26.94 -15.23 42.39
N VAL A 339 -26.63 -15.16 41.12
CA VAL A 339 -25.75 -16.13 40.40
C VAL A 339 -24.45 -15.42 40.10
N SER A 340 -23.37 -15.92 40.65
CA SER A 340 -21.99 -15.46 40.44
C SER A 340 -21.29 -16.43 39.49
N ILE A 341 -20.66 -15.90 38.46
CA ILE A 341 -19.84 -16.68 37.52
C ILE A 341 -18.39 -16.28 37.73
N ARG A 342 -17.52 -17.26 37.87
CA ARG A 342 -16.09 -17.08 38.17
C ARG A 342 -15.28 -18.07 37.29
N ASN A 343 -13.98 -17.78 37.20
CA ASN A 343 -13.01 -18.68 36.54
C ASN A 343 -13.48 -19.18 35.15
N ILE A 344 -13.91 -18.27 34.29
CA ILE A 344 -14.34 -18.60 32.94
C ILE A 344 -13.13 -19.11 32.17
N VAL A 345 -13.28 -20.29 31.55
CA VAL A 345 -12.29 -20.89 30.66
C VAL A 345 -12.98 -21.20 29.33
N LEU A 346 -12.37 -20.75 28.24
CA LEU A 346 -12.84 -21.03 26.88
C LEU A 346 -11.89 -22.05 26.24
N ASN A 347 -12.44 -23.15 25.76
CA ASN A 347 -11.75 -24.15 24.96
C ASN A 347 -12.52 -24.34 23.65
N GLY A 348 -11.83 -24.59 22.56
CA GLY A 348 -12.48 -24.66 21.25
C GLY A 348 -11.91 -25.75 20.36
N GLY A 349 -12.74 -26.21 19.45
CA GLY A 349 -12.40 -27.18 18.42
C GLY A 349 -13.64 -27.56 17.61
N GLY A 350 -13.44 -27.97 16.35
CA GLY A 350 -14.54 -28.43 15.48
C GLY A 350 -15.64 -27.38 15.24
N GLY A 351 -15.29 -26.10 15.20
CA GLY A 351 -16.26 -25.01 14.96
C GLY A 351 -17.12 -24.63 16.16
N ALA A 352 -16.83 -25.16 17.36
CA ALA A 352 -17.56 -24.87 18.57
C ALA A 352 -16.64 -24.48 19.73
N VAL A 353 -17.15 -23.67 20.65
CA VAL A 353 -16.47 -23.29 21.90
C VAL A 353 -17.15 -23.96 23.07
N ILE A 354 -16.37 -24.57 23.94
CA ILE A 354 -16.79 -25.01 25.26
C ILE A 354 -16.46 -23.91 26.26
N ILE A 355 -17.47 -23.37 26.91
CA ILE A 355 -17.37 -22.38 27.97
C ILE A 355 -17.46 -23.12 29.30
N ALA A 356 -16.39 -23.22 30.04
CA ALA A 356 -16.38 -23.75 31.40
C ALA A 356 -16.38 -22.57 32.38
N ALA A 357 -17.21 -22.63 33.38
CA ALA A 357 -17.30 -21.57 34.40
C ALA A 357 -17.69 -22.15 35.78
N ASP A 358 -17.12 -21.61 36.82
CA ASP A 358 -17.53 -21.88 38.16
C ASP A 358 -18.75 -21.02 38.49
N VAL A 359 -19.81 -21.65 38.94
CA VAL A 359 -21.07 -21.00 39.31
C VAL A 359 -21.29 -21.12 40.81
N ASP A 360 -21.61 -20.01 41.42
CA ASP A 360 -22.12 -19.92 42.79
C ASP A 360 -23.49 -19.23 42.74
N ALA A 361 -24.50 -19.97 43.10
CA ALA A 361 -25.88 -19.49 43.09
C ALA A 361 -26.43 -19.55 44.52
N ALA A 362 -26.35 -18.43 45.23
CA ALA A 362 -26.91 -18.26 46.55
C ALA A 362 -28.42 -17.94 46.48
N THR A 363 -29.23 -18.57 47.33
CA THR A 363 -30.62 -18.17 47.54
C THR A 363 -30.64 -17.05 48.59
N GLY A 364 -31.49 -16.03 48.39
CA GLY A 364 -31.71 -14.95 49.35
C GLY A 364 -32.33 -15.42 50.67
N ARG A 365 -32.67 -16.68 50.80
CA ARG A 365 -33.15 -17.37 52.05
C ARG A 365 -31.95 -18.05 52.72
N TRP A 366 -31.98 -18.18 54.01
CA TRP A 366 -30.92 -18.64 54.90
C TRP A 366 -30.36 -20.04 54.59
N LEU A 367 -30.96 -20.78 53.69
CA LEU A 367 -30.66 -22.19 53.47
C LEU A 367 -30.62 -22.51 51.99
N GLY A 368 -29.50 -23.04 51.53
CA GLY A 368 -29.30 -23.67 50.24
C GLY A 368 -28.67 -22.78 49.15
N GLY A 369 -27.70 -23.29 48.47
CA GLY A 369 -27.06 -22.75 47.32
C GLY A 369 -26.57 -23.88 46.41
N VAL A 370 -26.11 -23.55 45.21
CA VAL A 370 -25.49 -24.52 44.30
C VAL A 370 -24.13 -23.95 43.89
N THR A 371 -23.09 -24.74 44.12
CA THR A 371 -21.74 -24.39 43.65
C THR A 371 -21.18 -25.50 42.80
N GLY A 372 -20.45 -25.17 41.76
CA GLY A 372 -19.77 -26.15 40.95
C GLY A 372 -19.43 -25.59 39.54
N ARG A 373 -18.86 -26.46 38.74
CA ARG A 373 -18.40 -26.10 37.39
C ARG A 373 -19.43 -26.50 36.34
N LEU A 374 -19.83 -25.56 35.54
CA LEU A 374 -20.75 -25.78 34.42
C LEU A 374 -20.02 -25.70 33.07
N TYR A 375 -20.48 -26.46 32.13
CA TYR A 375 -19.96 -26.49 30.78
C TYR A 375 -21.07 -26.21 29.77
N LEU A 376 -20.89 -25.15 28.99
CA LEU A 376 -21.76 -24.78 27.89
C LEU A 376 -21.02 -24.96 26.58
N GLN A 377 -21.77 -25.31 25.56
CA GLN A 377 -21.26 -25.36 24.19
C GLN A 377 -21.98 -24.33 23.36
N GLY A 378 -21.24 -23.56 22.55
CA GLY A 378 -21.82 -22.56 21.65
C GLY A 378 -21.00 -22.44 20.37
N THR A 379 -21.63 -21.94 19.32
CA THR A 379 -20.98 -21.59 18.07
C THR A 379 -20.76 -20.09 18.04
N PRO A 380 -19.52 -19.57 17.94
CA PRO A 380 -19.29 -18.15 17.85
C PRO A 380 -19.75 -17.60 16.51
N VAL A 381 -20.32 -16.41 16.53
CA VAL A 381 -20.76 -15.65 15.37
C VAL A 381 -20.27 -14.21 15.53
N LEU A 382 -19.58 -13.73 14.53
CA LEU A 382 -19.10 -12.36 14.46
C LEU A 382 -20.05 -11.52 13.59
N ASP A 383 -20.68 -10.53 14.21
CA ASP A 383 -21.45 -9.49 13.53
C ASP A 383 -20.55 -8.28 13.29
N MET A 384 -20.01 -8.16 12.08
CA MET A 384 -19.12 -7.05 11.72
C MET A 384 -19.84 -5.70 11.63
N ALA A 385 -21.13 -5.69 11.31
CA ALA A 385 -21.88 -4.44 11.21
C ALA A 385 -21.96 -3.75 12.60
N ASN A 386 -22.18 -4.55 13.63
CA ASN A 386 -22.23 -4.08 15.02
C ASN A 386 -20.89 -4.28 15.77
N ALA A 387 -19.88 -4.85 15.11
CA ALA A 387 -18.58 -5.23 15.69
C ALA A 387 -18.74 -6.02 17.00
N ARG A 388 -19.54 -7.09 16.93
CA ARG A 388 -19.98 -7.88 18.06
C ARG A 388 -19.70 -9.36 17.84
N LEU A 389 -18.98 -9.98 18.76
CA LEU A 389 -18.82 -11.43 18.86
C LEU A 389 -19.89 -11.97 19.82
N SER A 390 -20.68 -12.91 19.37
CA SER A 390 -21.71 -13.59 20.16
C SER A 390 -21.65 -15.10 19.98
N PHE A 391 -22.35 -15.85 20.82
CA PHE A 391 -22.44 -17.31 20.70
C PHE A 391 -23.88 -17.73 20.39
N THR A 392 -24.07 -18.34 19.24
CA THR A 392 -25.32 -18.98 18.88
C THR A 392 -25.34 -20.44 19.36
N ASN A 393 -26.52 -21.03 19.38
CA ASN A 393 -26.73 -22.44 19.80
C ASN A 393 -26.13 -22.75 21.18
N LEU A 394 -26.05 -21.72 22.06
CA LEU A 394 -25.54 -21.89 23.40
C LEU A 394 -26.43 -22.88 24.18
N ARG A 395 -25.84 -23.97 24.62
CA ARG A 395 -26.54 -25.06 25.35
C ARG A 395 -25.61 -25.67 26.39
N TYR A 396 -26.18 -26.25 27.41
CA TYR A 396 -25.39 -27.10 28.31
C TYR A 396 -24.85 -28.30 27.58
N THR A 397 -23.65 -28.74 27.89
CA THR A 397 -23.15 -30.03 27.41
C THR A 397 -23.99 -31.18 27.99
N VAL A 398 -24.06 -32.32 27.32
CA VAL A 398 -24.84 -33.49 27.74
C VAL A 398 -24.46 -33.89 29.17
N ALA A 399 -23.18 -33.89 29.51
CA ALA A 399 -22.69 -34.22 30.84
C ALA A 399 -23.22 -33.21 31.88
N THR A 400 -23.14 -31.91 31.62
CA THR A 400 -23.66 -30.85 32.51
C THR A 400 -25.19 -30.97 32.61
N GLN A 401 -25.91 -31.20 31.55
CA GLN A 401 -27.36 -31.36 31.57
C GLN A 401 -27.79 -32.56 32.44
N SER A 402 -27.12 -33.69 32.30
CA SER A 402 -27.40 -34.89 33.09
C SER A 402 -27.10 -34.70 34.60
N MET A 403 -26.05 -33.93 34.90
CA MET A 403 -25.69 -33.55 36.25
C MET A 403 -26.77 -32.62 36.90
N LEU A 404 -27.13 -31.54 36.18
CA LEU A 404 -28.09 -30.55 36.66
C LEU A 404 -29.49 -31.14 36.82
N THR A 405 -29.90 -32.10 35.97
CA THR A 405 -31.20 -32.78 36.12
C THR A 405 -31.31 -33.46 37.49
N ARG A 406 -30.21 -33.99 38.03
CA ARG A 406 -30.17 -34.70 39.30
C ARG A 406 -30.02 -33.79 40.52
N SER A 407 -29.30 -32.68 40.33
CA SER A 407 -28.83 -31.87 41.47
C SER A 407 -29.42 -30.47 41.50
N ALA A 408 -29.52 -29.80 40.35
CA ALA A 408 -29.87 -28.37 40.27
C ALA A 408 -30.74 -28.08 39.01
N SER A 409 -31.88 -28.77 38.85
CA SER A 409 -32.74 -28.69 37.70
C SER A 409 -33.27 -27.30 37.34
N TRP A 410 -33.31 -26.38 38.30
CA TRP A 410 -33.70 -24.98 38.09
C TRP A 410 -32.71 -24.21 37.20
N LEU A 411 -31.43 -24.62 37.16
CA LEU A 411 -30.43 -24.05 36.25
C LEU A 411 -30.73 -24.39 34.76
N LEU A 412 -31.49 -25.46 34.51
CA LEU A 412 -31.92 -25.85 33.19
C LEU A 412 -33.10 -25.02 32.66
N GLN A 413 -33.66 -24.11 33.48
CA GLN A 413 -34.76 -23.25 33.04
C GLN A 413 -34.33 -22.37 31.85
N PRO A 414 -35.22 -22.18 30.85
CA PRO A 414 -34.91 -21.37 29.65
C PRO A 414 -34.46 -19.93 29.97
N VAL A 415 -34.98 -19.35 31.05
CA VAL A 415 -34.62 -18.00 31.53
C VAL A 415 -33.13 -17.92 31.91
N VAL A 416 -32.59 -18.94 32.56
CA VAL A 416 -31.15 -18.96 32.92
C VAL A 416 -30.31 -18.99 31.68
N LEU A 417 -30.61 -19.89 30.75
CA LEU A 417 -29.87 -20.01 29.52
C LEU A 417 -30.00 -18.72 28.66
N GLN A 418 -31.15 -18.07 28.67
CA GLN A 418 -31.35 -16.78 28.00
C GLN A 418 -30.47 -15.67 28.63
N GLN A 419 -30.36 -15.63 29.95
CA GLN A 419 -29.47 -14.66 30.63
C GLN A 419 -27.99 -14.93 30.31
N LEU A 420 -27.58 -16.19 30.28
CA LEU A 420 -26.22 -16.58 29.88
C LEU A 420 -25.94 -16.15 28.43
N ARG A 421 -26.89 -16.36 27.51
CA ARG A 421 -26.79 -15.92 26.10
C ARG A 421 -26.62 -14.40 25.98
N ARG A 422 -27.38 -13.62 26.76
CA ARG A 422 -27.26 -12.16 26.76
C ARG A 422 -25.92 -11.66 27.28
N ARG A 423 -25.24 -12.42 28.13
CA ARG A 423 -23.95 -12.10 28.72
C ARG A 423 -22.78 -12.63 27.91
N ALA A 424 -22.99 -13.66 27.11
CA ALA A 424 -21.98 -14.21 26.20
C ALA A 424 -21.89 -13.37 24.90
N VAL A 425 -21.70 -12.06 25.07
CA VAL A 425 -21.59 -11.10 23.98
C VAL A 425 -20.41 -10.18 24.28
N PHE A 426 -19.53 -10.05 23.31
CA PHE A 426 -18.34 -9.21 23.40
C PHE A 426 -18.47 -8.11 22.35
N ASP A 427 -18.66 -6.88 22.80
CA ASP A 427 -18.71 -5.71 21.92
C ASP A 427 -17.30 -5.14 21.75
N MET A 428 -16.90 -4.89 20.51
CA MET A 428 -15.67 -4.17 20.20
C MET A 428 -15.90 -2.66 20.39
N PRO A 429 -15.04 -1.96 21.15
CA PRO A 429 -15.21 -0.53 21.40
C PRO A 429 -15.29 0.29 20.10
N GLY A 430 -16.32 1.14 19.99
CA GLY A 430 -16.53 1.98 18.83
C GLY A 430 -17.05 1.28 17.56
N GLY A 431 -17.25 -0.04 17.63
CA GLY A 431 -17.75 -0.82 16.50
C GLY A 431 -16.81 -0.80 15.30
N ARG A 432 -17.31 -1.20 14.13
CA ARG A 432 -16.60 -1.18 12.85
C ARG A 432 -16.03 0.21 12.52
N ALA A 433 -16.83 1.26 12.73
CA ALA A 433 -16.40 2.63 12.46
C ALA A 433 -15.23 3.07 13.37
N GLY A 434 -15.23 2.64 14.64
CA GLY A 434 -14.14 2.90 15.57
C GLY A 434 -12.84 2.23 15.16
N VAL A 435 -12.89 1.00 14.66
CA VAL A 435 -11.71 0.28 14.13
C VAL A 435 -11.16 0.99 12.90
N ILE A 436 -12.02 1.39 11.96
CA ILE A 436 -11.62 2.14 10.76
C ILE A 436 -11.01 3.48 11.14
N ALA A 437 -11.62 4.23 12.07
CA ALA A 437 -11.11 5.51 12.53
C ALA A 437 -9.73 5.36 13.22
N ALA A 438 -9.56 4.35 14.06
CA ALA A 438 -8.29 4.07 14.72
C ALA A 438 -7.17 3.71 13.73
N ALA A 439 -7.49 2.90 12.69
CA ALA A 439 -6.57 2.57 11.63
C ALA A 439 -6.16 3.83 10.83
N ASN A 440 -7.14 4.66 10.43
CA ASN A 440 -6.87 5.89 9.69
C ASN A 440 -6.06 6.91 10.52
N ALA A 441 -6.26 6.99 11.84
CA ALA A 441 -5.44 7.80 12.72
C ALA A 441 -3.95 7.38 12.75
N ARG A 442 -3.64 6.10 12.45
CA ARG A 442 -2.27 5.60 12.32
C ARG A 442 -1.68 5.84 10.93
N ILE A 443 -2.51 5.88 9.90
CA ILE A 443 -2.11 6.17 8.51
C ILE A 443 -1.80 7.67 8.35
N ALA A 444 -2.57 8.54 8.99
CA ALA A 444 -2.48 10.00 8.83
C ALA A 444 -1.06 10.59 9.03
N PRO A 445 -0.25 10.21 10.04
CA PRO A 445 1.11 10.71 10.18
C PRO A 445 2.04 10.31 9.02
N LEU A 446 1.85 9.13 8.44
CA LEU A 446 2.65 8.64 7.32
C LEU A 446 2.40 9.48 6.06
N THR A 447 1.16 9.91 5.86
CA THR A 447 0.76 10.76 4.73
C THR A 447 1.16 12.21 4.93
N ALA A 448 1.19 12.70 6.16
CA ALA A 448 1.63 14.06 6.50
C ALA A 448 3.14 14.29 6.34
N ALA A 449 3.95 13.21 6.38
CA ALA A 449 5.40 13.28 6.25
C ALA A 449 5.90 13.37 4.79
N LEU A 450 4.99 13.40 3.82
CA LEU A 450 5.33 13.48 2.40
C LEU A 450 5.90 14.85 2.03
N PRO A 451 6.79 14.93 1.00
CA PRO A 451 7.35 16.18 0.52
C PRO A 451 6.28 17.17 0.06
N ALA A 452 6.55 18.48 0.18
CA ALA A 452 5.69 19.52 -0.35
C ALA A 452 5.43 19.31 -1.86
N GLY A 453 4.20 19.58 -2.33
CA GLY A 453 3.79 19.33 -3.71
C GLY A 453 3.43 17.88 -4.02
N THR A 454 3.30 17.05 -2.97
CA THR A 454 2.71 15.72 -3.08
C THR A 454 1.40 15.65 -2.30
N SER A 455 0.42 14.95 -2.84
CA SER A 455 -0.83 14.63 -2.16
C SER A 455 -1.10 13.13 -2.23
N THR A 456 -1.71 12.59 -1.20
CA THR A 456 -2.03 11.16 -1.15
C THR A 456 -3.45 10.96 -0.64
N ASN A 457 -4.11 9.94 -1.19
CA ASN A 457 -5.33 9.40 -0.63
C ASN A 457 -5.05 7.94 -0.25
N LEU A 458 -4.65 7.74 1.01
CA LEU A 458 -4.45 6.43 1.61
C LEU A 458 -5.30 6.36 2.87
N ALA A 459 -6.33 5.56 2.85
CA ALA A 459 -7.27 5.41 3.96
C ALA A 459 -7.92 4.04 3.93
N LEU A 460 -8.30 3.51 5.08
CA LEU A 460 -9.18 2.37 5.19
C LEU A 460 -10.64 2.84 5.03
N ASP A 461 -11.37 2.32 4.05
CA ASP A 461 -12.77 2.65 3.81
C ASP A 461 -13.72 1.46 4.08
N SER A 462 -13.21 0.23 3.97
CA SER A 462 -13.99 -0.98 4.23
C SER A 462 -13.21 -1.97 5.10
N LEU A 463 -13.95 -2.61 5.99
CA LEU A 463 -13.50 -3.69 6.87
C LEU A 463 -14.59 -4.74 6.93
N ASP A 464 -14.35 -5.92 6.35
CA ASP A 464 -15.33 -7.00 6.26
C ASP A 464 -14.72 -8.29 6.82
N ALA A 465 -15.51 -9.10 7.52
CA ALA A 465 -15.10 -10.44 7.91
C ALA A 465 -15.75 -11.46 6.99
N ALA A 466 -14.91 -12.35 6.47
CA ALA A 466 -15.36 -13.38 5.54
C ALA A 466 -15.72 -14.68 6.26
N ASP A 467 -14.98 -15.04 7.31
CA ASP A 467 -15.13 -16.31 8.00
C ASP A 467 -14.54 -16.29 9.41
N LEU A 468 -14.92 -17.27 10.21
CA LEU A 468 -14.43 -17.47 11.56
C LEU A 468 -14.15 -18.95 11.76
N THR A 469 -12.95 -19.29 12.23
CA THR A 469 -12.55 -20.65 12.57
C THR A 469 -12.09 -20.75 14.01
N ILE A 470 -12.26 -21.96 14.58
CA ILE A 470 -11.79 -22.25 15.94
C ILE A 470 -10.96 -23.52 15.86
N ASP A 471 -9.73 -23.42 16.32
CA ASP A 471 -8.79 -24.51 16.37
C ASP A 471 -7.87 -24.38 17.58
N ASP A 472 -7.65 -25.48 18.27
CA ASP A 472 -6.68 -25.69 19.37
C ASP A 472 -6.46 -24.46 20.29
N GLY A 473 -7.57 -23.94 20.82
CA GLY A 473 -7.53 -22.79 21.75
C GLY A 473 -7.40 -21.42 21.09
N TRP A 474 -7.49 -21.33 19.77
CA TRP A 474 -7.50 -20.08 19.00
C TRP A 474 -8.83 -19.86 18.28
N LEU A 475 -9.25 -18.61 18.29
CA LEU A 475 -10.30 -18.07 17.43
C LEU A 475 -9.62 -17.28 16.33
N THR A 476 -9.77 -17.69 15.08
CA THR A 476 -9.22 -16.96 13.92
C THR A 476 -10.36 -16.39 13.09
N VAL A 477 -10.32 -15.07 12.89
CA VAL A 477 -11.26 -14.33 12.05
C VAL A 477 -10.52 -13.88 10.80
N PHE A 478 -11.05 -14.22 9.62
CA PHE A 478 -10.53 -13.75 8.34
C PHE A 478 -11.16 -12.41 8.01
N VAL A 479 -10.36 -11.34 8.09
CA VAL A 479 -10.79 -9.98 7.86
C VAL A 479 -10.23 -9.46 6.55
N SER A 480 -11.06 -8.82 5.73
CA SER A 480 -10.63 -8.11 4.53
C SER A 480 -10.74 -6.61 4.77
N ALA A 481 -9.62 -5.93 4.65
CA ALA A 481 -9.51 -4.49 4.74
C ALA A 481 -9.24 -3.90 3.35
N SER A 482 -9.97 -2.88 2.94
CA SER A 482 -9.73 -2.23 1.66
C SER A 482 -9.88 -0.72 1.74
N GLY A 483 -9.27 -0.02 0.77
CA GLY A 483 -9.35 1.42 0.69
C GLY A 483 -8.59 2.01 -0.49
N PRO A 484 -8.72 3.31 -0.74
CA PRO A 484 -7.96 4.00 -1.78
C PRO A 484 -6.47 4.02 -1.46
N ALA A 485 -5.64 3.94 -2.52
CA ALA A 485 -4.19 4.05 -2.44
C ALA A 485 -3.69 4.85 -3.66
N THR A 486 -3.64 6.16 -3.54
CA THR A 486 -3.17 7.05 -4.62
C THR A 486 -2.13 8.02 -4.10
N LEU A 487 -1.11 8.27 -4.89
CA LEU A 487 -0.09 9.29 -4.67
C LEU A 487 -0.06 10.21 -5.88
N ARG A 488 -0.25 11.51 -5.68
CA ARG A 488 -0.13 12.54 -6.71
C ARG A 488 1.06 13.43 -6.44
N VAL A 489 1.84 13.68 -7.48
CA VAL A 489 2.97 14.62 -7.46
C VAL A 489 2.60 15.81 -8.33
N GLU A 490 2.28 16.93 -7.71
CA GLU A 490 1.82 18.15 -8.37
C GLU A 490 2.98 19.13 -8.64
N SER A 491 4.04 19.03 -7.84
CA SER A 491 5.25 19.85 -7.99
C SER A 491 6.49 19.03 -7.68
N THR A 492 7.50 19.17 -8.52
CA THR A 492 8.82 18.54 -8.34
C THR A 492 9.83 19.46 -7.65
N ALA A 493 9.44 20.67 -7.25
CA ALA A 493 10.33 21.65 -6.63
C ALA A 493 11.10 21.09 -5.43
N ALA A 494 10.40 20.41 -4.51
CA ALA A 494 11.03 19.78 -3.35
C ALA A 494 11.93 18.56 -3.68
N LEU A 495 11.75 17.97 -4.86
CA LEU A 495 12.61 16.87 -5.35
C LEU A 495 13.89 17.42 -5.99
N LEU A 496 13.83 18.62 -6.54
CA LEU A 496 14.98 19.30 -7.15
C LEU A 496 15.88 19.95 -6.09
N ASP A 497 15.30 20.52 -5.02
CA ASP A 497 16.05 21.17 -3.92
C ASP A 497 16.93 20.18 -3.11
N ARG A 498 16.61 18.91 -3.07
CA ARG A 498 17.44 17.89 -2.39
C ARG A 498 18.70 17.50 -3.15
N ARG A 499 19.00 18.12 -4.29
CA ARG A 499 20.18 17.85 -5.14
C ARG A 499 21.27 18.92 -5.04
N MET A 500 21.07 19.98 -4.24
CA MET A 500 22.12 20.92 -3.83
C MET A 500 22.60 20.58 -2.38
#